data_57b59c26cf25f3696e1177ea76a840ed
#
_entry.id   57b59c26cf25f3696e1177ea76a840ed
#
_cell.length_a   1.000
_cell.length_b   1.000
_cell.length_c   1.000
_cell.angle_alpha   90.00
_cell.angle_beta   90.00
_cell.angle_gamma   90.00
#
_symmetry.space_group_name_H-M   'P 1'
#
loop_
_entity.id
_entity.type
_entity.pdbx_description
1 polymer ?
#
loop_
_entity_poly.entity_id
_entity_poly.type
_entity_poly.pdbx_seq_one_letter_code
_entity_poly.pdbx_strand_id
1 'polypeptide(L)'
;MSEKPGAAPRREPDADSLLRANARFYELFSELDYPTMEAFWEKSERVFCVHPGWQALRGWRPVLESWKRIIANTASISFVLTQVTAHLDGLLGVVTQYENISSRVGQERHTSGTVSTNLFAFDQDTGEWHIFHHHAAHAMVPEEEEGALLN
;
A
#
# COMPACT_ATOMS: atom_id res chain seq x y z
N MET A 1 16.27 25.59 -31.41
CA MET A 1 16.13 24.28 -30.76
C MET A 1 14.74 23.76 -31.03
N SER A 2 14.67 22.61 -31.66
CA SER A 2 13.39 22.01 -31.97
C SER A 2 12.96 21.10 -30.86
N GLU A 3 11.78 21.33 -30.30
CA GLU A 3 11.14 20.38 -29.43
C GLU A 3 10.81 19.13 -30.24
N LYS A 4 10.99 17.96 -29.63
CA LYS A 4 10.60 16.73 -30.28
C LYS A 4 9.07 16.72 -30.42
N PRO A 5 8.54 16.63 -31.66
CA PRO A 5 7.09 16.56 -31.85
C PRO A 5 6.53 15.32 -31.15
N GLY A 6 5.47 15.47 -30.37
CA GLY A 6 4.76 14.38 -29.75
C GLY A 6 5.23 13.99 -28.36
N ALA A 7 6.15 14.75 -27.72
CA ALA A 7 6.48 14.52 -26.33
C ALA A 7 5.28 14.91 -25.45
N ALA A 8 4.72 13.93 -24.71
CA ALA A 8 3.65 14.21 -23.76
C ALA A 8 4.19 15.08 -22.61
N PRO A 9 3.42 16.05 -22.09
CA PRO A 9 3.83 16.80 -20.91
C PRO A 9 4.00 15.84 -19.73
N ARG A 10 4.97 16.11 -18.88
CA ARG A 10 5.19 15.33 -17.67
C ARG A 10 4.02 15.56 -16.71
N ARG A 11 3.59 14.47 -16.09
CA ARG A 11 2.50 14.50 -15.12
C ARG A 11 3.01 14.93 -13.77
N GLU A 12 2.10 15.53 -13.00
CA GLU A 12 2.41 15.97 -11.64
C GLU A 12 1.64 15.12 -10.63
N PRO A 13 2.25 14.77 -9.49
CA PRO A 13 1.55 14.05 -8.44
C PRO A 13 0.55 14.95 -7.71
N ASP A 14 -0.52 14.35 -7.20
CA ASP A 14 -1.45 15.04 -6.31
C ASP A 14 -1.90 14.10 -5.20
N ALA A 15 -2.52 14.68 -4.17
CA ALA A 15 -2.95 13.91 -3.00
C ALA A 15 -4.04 12.90 -3.34
N ASP A 16 -4.95 13.24 -4.25
CA ASP A 16 -6.03 12.33 -4.63
C ASP A 16 -5.50 11.10 -5.34
N SER A 17 -4.54 11.25 -6.26
CA SER A 17 -3.93 10.10 -6.94
C SER A 17 -3.14 9.23 -5.97
N LEU A 18 -2.48 9.85 -4.99
CA LEU A 18 -1.77 9.11 -3.95
C LEU A 18 -2.74 8.28 -3.10
N LEU A 19 -3.84 8.87 -2.68
CA LEU A 19 -4.86 8.15 -1.91
C LEU A 19 -5.47 7.00 -2.71
N ARG A 20 -5.71 7.20 -4.01
CA ARG A 20 -6.18 6.11 -4.88
C ARG A 20 -5.15 4.99 -5.01
N ALA A 21 -3.88 5.32 -5.13
CA ALA A 21 -2.81 4.32 -5.18
C ALA A 21 -2.76 3.52 -3.88
N ASN A 22 -2.89 4.19 -2.75
CA ASN A 22 -2.91 3.53 -1.46
C ASN A 22 -4.11 2.58 -1.33
N ALA A 23 -5.30 3.04 -1.73
CA ALA A 23 -6.50 2.19 -1.74
C ALA A 23 -6.30 0.98 -2.67
N ARG A 24 -5.69 1.20 -3.83
CA ARG A 24 -5.42 0.12 -4.80
C ARG A 24 -4.52 -0.96 -4.22
N PHE A 25 -3.52 -0.59 -3.43
CA PHE A 25 -2.66 -1.55 -2.76
C PHE A 25 -3.48 -2.56 -1.92
N TYR A 26 -4.42 -2.06 -1.13
CA TYR A 26 -5.28 -2.93 -0.29
C TYR A 26 -6.30 -3.71 -1.12
N GLU A 27 -6.81 -3.13 -2.20
CA GLU A 27 -7.68 -3.87 -3.14
C GLU A 27 -6.95 -5.07 -3.74
N LEU A 28 -5.71 -4.88 -4.19
CA LEU A 28 -4.91 -5.96 -4.76
C LEU A 28 -4.70 -7.09 -3.75
N PHE A 29 -4.47 -6.74 -2.50
CA PHE A 29 -4.34 -7.74 -1.45
C PHE A 29 -5.68 -8.46 -1.23
N SER A 30 -6.79 -7.72 -1.13
CA SER A 30 -8.10 -8.33 -0.91
C SER A 30 -8.56 -9.18 -2.09
N GLU A 31 -8.15 -8.83 -3.30
CA GLU A 31 -8.43 -9.61 -4.50
C GLU A 31 -7.49 -10.83 -4.64
N LEU A 32 -6.45 -10.90 -3.82
CA LEU A 32 -5.41 -11.92 -3.88
C LEU A 32 -4.73 -11.96 -5.26
N ASP A 33 -4.58 -10.79 -5.87
CA ASP A 33 -4.02 -10.62 -7.20
C ASP A 33 -2.52 -10.38 -7.13
N TYR A 34 -1.76 -11.47 -7.01
CA TYR A 34 -0.31 -11.36 -6.90
C TYR A 34 0.34 -10.76 -8.16
N PRO A 35 -0.02 -11.17 -9.40
CA PRO A 35 0.62 -10.58 -10.58
C PRO A 35 0.51 -9.07 -10.66
N THR A 36 -0.65 -8.50 -10.32
CA THR A 36 -0.83 -7.05 -10.30
C THR A 36 -0.12 -6.42 -9.10
N MET A 37 -0.13 -7.08 -7.95
CA MET A 37 0.63 -6.64 -6.77
C MET A 37 2.13 -6.56 -7.10
N GLU A 38 2.66 -7.57 -7.79
CA GLU A 38 4.06 -7.57 -8.22
C GLU A 38 4.39 -6.37 -9.10
N ALA A 39 3.54 -6.08 -10.07
CA ALA A 39 3.74 -4.94 -10.97
C ALA A 39 3.61 -3.60 -10.24
N PHE A 40 2.85 -3.56 -9.15
CA PHE A 40 2.62 -2.35 -8.36
C PHE A 40 3.83 -1.94 -7.52
N TRP A 41 4.68 -2.88 -7.15
CA TRP A 41 5.89 -2.62 -6.38
C TRP A 41 7.02 -2.12 -7.26
N GLU A 42 7.76 -1.13 -6.76
CA GLU A 42 9.01 -0.69 -7.38
C GLU A 42 10.02 -1.84 -7.40
N LYS A 43 10.85 -1.91 -8.43
CA LYS A 43 11.88 -2.95 -8.56
C LYS A 43 13.25 -2.34 -8.27
N SER A 44 13.53 -2.11 -6.98
CA SER A 44 14.80 -1.50 -6.56
C SER A 44 15.26 -2.07 -5.22
N GLU A 45 16.51 -1.81 -4.90
CA GLU A 45 17.09 -2.26 -3.64
C GLU A 45 16.61 -1.45 -2.43
N ARG A 46 16.01 -0.28 -2.64
CA ARG A 46 15.43 0.51 -1.53
C ARG A 46 14.10 -0.01 -1.04
N VAL A 47 13.50 -0.95 -1.75
CA VAL A 47 12.22 -1.55 -1.34
C VAL A 47 12.39 -2.20 0.01
N PHE A 48 11.42 -1.95 0.89
CA PHE A 48 11.47 -2.38 2.28
C PHE A 48 10.06 -2.77 2.73
N CYS A 49 9.96 -3.83 3.48
CA CYS A 49 8.67 -4.28 3.98
C CYS A 49 8.81 -4.94 5.33
N VAL A 50 7.92 -4.58 6.26
CA VAL A 50 7.76 -5.28 7.52
C VAL A 50 6.28 -5.65 7.64
N HIS A 51 6.00 -6.94 7.57
CA HIS A 51 4.66 -7.45 7.88
C HIS A 51 4.50 -7.49 9.41
N PRO A 52 3.26 -7.36 9.94
CA PRO A 52 3.07 -7.35 11.39
C PRO A 52 3.70 -8.56 12.07
N GLY A 53 4.65 -8.29 12.97
CA GLY A 53 5.36 -9.34 13.71
C GLY A 53 6.53 -10.00 12.97
N TRP A 54 6.80 -9.61 11.73
CA TRP A 54 7.92 -10.15 10.95
C TRP A 54 9.21 -9.34 11.17
N GLN A 55 10.33 -9.96 10.81
CA GLN A 55 11.57 -9.23 10.63
C GLN A 55 11.51 -8.41 9.34
N ALA A 56 12.33 -7.37 9.26
CA ALA A 56 12.38 -6.52 8.07
C ALA A 56 12.91 -7.28 6.85
N LEU A 57 12.26 -7.05 5.72
CA LEU A 57 12.67 -7.56 4.41
C LEU A 57 13.19 -6.39 3.59
N ARG A 58 14.35 -6.58 2.96
CA ARG A 58 15.04 -5.52 2.21
C ARG A 58 15.26 -5.93 0.77
N GLY A 59 15.00 -5.00 -0.15
CA GLY A 59 15.10 -5.25 -1.58
C GLY A 59 13.81 -5.87 -2.14
N TRP A 60 13.56 -5.60 -3.41
CA TRP A 60 12.28 -5.98 -4.03
C TRP A 60 12.07 -7.49 -4.13
N ARG A 61 13.14 -8.28 -4.29
CA ARG A 61 13.00 -9.74 -4.47
C ARG A 61 12.48 -10.44 -3.23
N PRO A 62 13.10 -10.31 -2.03
CA PRO A 62 12.54 -10.94 -0.84
C PRO A 62 11.18 -10.34 -0.44
N VAL A 63 10.94 -9.06 -0.69
CA VAL A 63 9.64 -8.46 -0.41
C VAL A 63 8.55 -9.09 -1.28
N LEU A 64 8.77 -9.21 -2.58
CA LEU A 64 7.78 -9.83 -3.47
C LEU A 64 7.59 -11.31 -3.19
N GLU A 65 8.66 -12.03 -2.83
CA GLU A 65 8.54 -13.42 -2.42
C GLU A 65 7.63 -13.57 -1.20
N SER A 66 7.73 -12.65 -0.23
CA SER A 66 6.86 -12.67 0.94
C SER A 66 5.40 -12.43 0.58
N TRP A 67 5.12 -11.48 -0.32
CA TRP A 67 3.76 -11.21 -0.78
C TRP A 67 3.16 -12.39 -1.52
N LYS A 68 3.95 -13.02 -2.38
CA LYS A 68 3.53 -14.21 -3.11
C LYS A 68 3.11 -15.33 -2.15
N ARG A 69 3.91 -15.56 -1.12
CA ARG A 69 3.63 -16.57 -0.11
C ARG A 69 2.40 -16.24 0.72
N ILE A 70 2.26 -14.99 1.16
CA ILE A 70 1.11 -14.54 1.94
C ILE A 70 -0.17 -14.70 1.13
N ILE A 71 -0.18 -14.23 -0.12
CA ILE A 71 -1.36 -14.33 -0.98
C ILE A 71 -1.72 -15.78 -1.26
N ALA A 72 -0.72 -16.64 -1.51
CA ALA A 72 -0.97 -18.06 -1.76
C ALA A 72 -1.59 -18.78 -0.57
N ASN A 73 -1.31 -18.32 0.65
CA ASN A 73 -1.78 -18.93 1.89
C ASN A 73 -3.02 -18.24 2.49
N THR A 74 -3.56 -17.25 1.84
CA THR A 74 -4.72 -16.49 2.32
C THR A 74 -5.96 -16.91 1.54
N ALA A 75 -6.99 -17.38 2.24
CA ALA A 75 -8.26 -17.75 1.60
C ALA A 75 -9.10 -16.52 1.29
N SER A 76 -9.14 -15.56 2.23
CA SER A 76 -9.81 -14.28 2.02
C SER A 76 -9.23 -13.24 2.97
N ILE A 77 -9.26 -11.98 2.56
CA ILE A 77 -8.82 -10.89 3.41
C ILE A 77 -9.56 -9.61 3.01
N SER A 78 -9.93 -8.82 3.99
CA SER A 78 -10.54 -7.52 3.78
C SER A 78 -10.01 -6.50 4.76
N PHE A 79 -10.06 -5.24 4.37
CA PHE A 79 -9.50 -4.14 5.14
C PHE A 79 -10.52 -3.02 5.30
N VAL A 80 -10.56 -2.45 6.50
CA VAL A 80 -11.19 -1.14 6.72
C VAL A 80 -10.09 -0.21 7.20
N LEU A 81 -9.78 0.80 6.39
CA LEU A 81 -8.73 1.77 6.71
C LEU A 81 -9.35 2.96 7.42
N THR A 82 -8.74 3.38 8.51
CA THR A 82 -9.19 4.54 9.28
C THR A 82 -8.02 5.49 9.53
N GLN A 83 -8.34 6.76 9.75
CA GLN A 83 -7.37 7.83 9.99
C GLN A 83 -6.28 7.88 8.91
N VAL A 84 -6.71 7.76 7.65
CA VAL A 84 -5.80 7.77 6.51
C VAL A 84 -5.29 9.21 6.29
N THR A 85 -3.97 9.37 6.29
CA THR A 85 -3.35 10.66 5.98
C THR A 85 -2.35 10.49 4.84
N ALA A 86 -2.31 11.47 3.94
CA ALA A 86 -1.42 11.44 2.78
C ALA A 86 -0.63 12.75 2.73
N HIS A 87 0.68 12.62 2.53
CA HIS A 87 1.58 13.76 2.37
C HIS A 87 2.43 13.57 1.13
N LEU A 88 2.62 14.65 0.38
CA LEU A 88 3.49 14.67 -0.78
C LEU A 88 4.80 15.39 -0.42
N ASP A 89 5.90 14.84 -0.90
CA ASP A 89 7.22 15.46 -0.83
C ASP A 89 7.91 15.26 -2.18
N GLY A 90 7.77 16.26 -3.07
CA GLY A 90 8.23 16.12 -4.44
C GLY A 90 7.52 14.97 -5.15
N LEU A 91 8.29 13.99 -5.61
CA LEU A 91 7.76 12.81 -6.29
C LEU A 91 7.54 11.63 -5.34
N LEU A 92 7.63 11.87 -4.03
CA LEU A 92 7.37 10.86 -3.03
C LEU A 92 6.05 11.12 -2.32
N GLY A 93 5.37 10.06 -1.96
CA GLY A 93 4.14 10.11 -1.19
C GLY A 93 4.26 9.26 0.06
N VAL A 94 3.73 9.78 1.18
CA VAL A 94 3.68 9.07 2.46
C VAL A 94 2.22 8.94 2.85
N VAL A 95 1.78 7.70 3.09
CA VAL A 95 0.42 7.46 3.58
C VAL A 95 0.51 6.68 4.88
N THR A 96 -0.19 7.14 5.90
CA THR A 96 -0.29 6.43 7.18
C THR A 96 -1.76 6.15 7.47
N GLN A 97 -2.03 5.04 8.14
CA GLN A 97 -3.40 4.65 8.49
C GLN A 97 -3.40 3.57 9.57
N TYR A 98 -4.58 3.36 10.14
CA TYR A 98 -4.87 2.11 10.84
C TYR A 98 -5.55 1.16 9.88
N GLU A 99 -5.22 -0.12 10.01
CA GLU A 99 -5.80 -1.20 9.21
C GLU A 99 -6.61 -2.10 10.13
N ASN A 100 -7.91 -2.16 9.90
CA ASN A 100 -8.76 -3.19 10.52
C ASN A 100 -8.84 -4.34 9.55
N ILE A 101 -8.31 -5.49 9.95
CA ILE A 101 -8.10 -6.62 9.04
C ILE A 101 -9.01 -7.77 9.44
N SER A 102 -9.74 -8.31 8.47
CA SER A 102 -10.49 -9.56 8.61
C SER A 102 -9.97 -10.54 7.58
N SER A 103 -9.53 -11.71 8.00
CA SER A 103 -8.93 -12.69 7.09
C SER A 103 -9.38 -14.11 7.41
N ARG A 104 -9.25 -14.98 6.42
CA ARG A 104 -9.38 -16.43 6.58
C ARG A 104 -8.11 -17.10 6.11
N VAL A 105 -7.63 -18.02 6.94
CA VAL A 105 -6.54 -18.93 6.61
C VAL A 105 -7.12 -20.33 6.85
N GLY A 106 -7.37 -21.07 5.78
CA GLY A 106 -8.11 -22.33 5.86
C GLY A 106 -9.54 -22.07 6.32
N GLN A 107 -9.95 -22.73 7.42
CA GLN A 107 -11.29 -22.59 8.01
C GLN A 107 -11.35 -21.51 9.09
N GLU A 108 -10.20 -20.98 9.50
CA GLU A 108 -10.14 -20.07 10.62
C GLU A 108 -10.29 -18.62 10.18
N ARG A 109 -11.12 -17.86 10.91
CA ARG A 109 -11.27 -16.42 10.72
C ARG A 109 -10.45 -15.70 11.77
N HIS A 110 -9.68 -14.71 11.30
CA HIS A 110 -8.88 -13.86 12.17
C HIS A 110 -9.27 -12.40 11.98
N THR A 111 -9.30 -11.66 13.07
CA THR A 111 -9.40 -10.20 13.03
C THR A 111 -8.19 -9.62 13.72
N SER A 112 -7.64 -8.55 13.18
CA SER A 112 -6.48 -7.89 13.79
C SER A 112 -6.49 -6.40 13.46
N GLY A 113 -5.78 -5.64 14.28
CA GLY A 113 -5.54 -4.23 14.05
C GLY A 113 -4.06 -3.97 13.86
N THR A 114 -3.75 -3.10 12.92
CA THR A 114 -2.37 -2.66 12.66
C THR A 114 -2.36 -1.16 12.42
N VAL A 115 -1.19 -0.57 12.59
CA VAL A 115 -0.89 0.77 12.11
C VAL A 115 0.18 0.64 11.04
N SER A 116 0.04 1.35 9.93
CA SER A 116 0.98 1.18 8.83
C SER A 116 1.41 2.50 8.21
N THR A 117 2.58 2.45 7.59
CA THR A 117 3.15 3.52 6.77
C THR A 117 3.48 2.93 5.40
N ASN A 118 2.98 3.57 4.36
CA ASN A 118 3.29 3.21 2.99
C ASN A 118 3.99 4.39 2.31
N LEU A 119 5.10 4.12 1.63
CA LEU A 119 5.82 5.11 0.84
C LEU A 119 5.69 4.75 -0.64
N PHE A 120 5.39 5.77 -1.43
CA PHE A 120 5.16 5.64 -2.87
C PHE A 120 6.08 6.58 -3.64
N ALA A 121 6.49 6.15 -4.83
CA ALA A 121 7.22 6.99 -5.78
C ALA A 121 6.36 7.20 -7.01
N PHE A 122 6.34 8.45 -7.50
CA PHE A 122 5.54 8.84 -8.66
C PHE A 122 6.39 8.86 -9.92
N ASP A 123 5.90 8.19 -10.95
CA ASP A 123 6.52 8.21 -12.28
C ASP A 123 5.84 9.29 -13.12
N GLN A 124 6.57 10.37 -13.41
CA GLN A 124 6.04 11.50 -14.18
C GLN A 124 5.75 11.15 -15.64
N ASP A 125 6.40 10.13 -16.17
CA ASP A 125 6.18 9.71 -17.56
C ASP A 125 4.86 8.95 -17.72
N THR A 126 4.52 8.10 -16.77
CA THR A 126 3.30 7.28 -16.81
C THR A 126 2.15 7.83 -15.99
N GLY A 127 2.45 8.68 -15.01
CA GLY A 127 1.46 9.15 -14.03
C GLY A 127 1.09 8.10 -13.00
N GLU A 128 1.90 7.06 -12.86
CA GLU A 128 1.64 5.97 -11.93
C GLU A 128 2.45 6.10 -10.66
N TRP A 129 1.84 5.66 -9.56
CA TRP A 129 2.51 5.50 -8.28
C TRP A 129 2.94 4.04 -8.11
N HIS A 130 4.16 3.82 -7.58
CA HIS A 130 4.65 2.51 -7.20
C HIS A 130 5.02 2.53 -5.73
N ILE A 131 4.59 1.52 -4.99
CA ILE A 131 4.95 1.41 -3.58
C ILE A 131 6.39 0.88 -3.46
N PHE A 132 7.16 1.45 -2.55
CA PHE A 132 8.51 0.96 -2.28
C PHE A 132 8.78 0.69 -0.80
N HIS A 133 7.82 0.97 0.08
CA HIS A 133 7.98 0.76 1.51
C HIS A 133 6.62 0.49 2.13
N HIS A 134 6.52 -0.59 2.87
CA HIS A 134 5.34 -0.92 3.66
C HIS A 134 5.81 -1.40 5.01
N HIS A 135 5.37 -0.75 6.07
CA HIS A 135 5.70 -1.15 7.43
C HIS A 135 4.41 -1.15 8.24
N ALA A 136 4.03 -2.32 8.70
CA ALA A 136 2.83 -2.49 9.52
C ALA A 136 3.20 -3.13 10.85
N ALA A 137 2.63 -2.61 11.93
CA ALA A 137 2.84 -3.13 13.27
C ALA A 137 1.50 -3.40 13.93
N HIS A 138 1.42 -4.44 14.75
CA HIS A 138 0.22 -4.69 15.53
C HIS A 138 -0.08 -3.48 16.40
N ALA A 139 -1.33 -3.06 16.39
CA ALA A 139 -1.77 -1.90 17.15
C ALA A 139 -3.23 -2.04 17.54
N MET A 140 -3.59 -1.41 18.64
CA MET A 140 -4.97 -1.23 19.00
C MET A 140 -5.53 -0.13 18.12
N VAL A 141 -6.49 -0.48 17.24
CA VAL A 141 -7.12 0.49 16.36
C VAL A 141 -8.09 1.33 17.17
N PRO A 142 -7.97 2.68 17.14
CA PRO A 142 -8.92 3.52 17.85
C PRO A 142 -10.34 3.33 17.30
N GLU A 143 -11.33 3.24 18.19
CA GLU A 143 -12.71 3.26 17.76
C GLU A 143 -13.04 4.64 17.23
N GLU A 144 -13.69 4.68 16.06
CA GLU A 144 -14.23 5.94 15.59
C GLU A 144 -15.39 6.31 16.53
N GLU A 145 -15.32 7.53 17.09
CA GLU A 145 -16.38 8.00 17.94
C GLU A 145 -17.64 8.20 17.10
N GLU A 146 -18.57 7.29 17.24
CA GLU A 146 -19.84 7.35 16.52
C GLU A 146 -20.56 8.66 16.77
N GLY A 147 -20.48 9.16 18.00
CA GLY A 147 -21.04 10.46 18.34
C GLY A 147 -20.36 11.62 17.61
N ALA A 148 -19.06 11.54 17.36
CA ALA A 148 -18.35 12.55 16.57
C ALA A 148 -18.71 12.46 15.09
N LEU A 149 -18.98 11.26 14.59
CA LEU A 149 -19.38 11.05 13.20
C LEU A 149 -20.80 11.47 12.94
N LEU A 150 -21.69 11.31 13.92
CA LEU A 150 -23.09 11.64 13.81
C LEU A 150 -23.38 13.12 14.09
N ASN A 151 -22.42 13.80 14.66
CA ASN A 151 -22.52 15.24 14.94
C ASN A 151 -22.00 16.08 13.77
#